data_8067e8b161889996a6e069cc4aec38ae
#
_entry.id   8067e8b161889996a6e069cc4aec38ae
#
_cell.length_a   1.000
_cell.length_b   1.000
_cell.length_c   1.000
_cell.angle_alpha   90.00
_cell.angle_beta   90.00
_cell.angle_gamma   90.00
#
_symmetry.space_group_name_H-M   'P 1'
#
loop_
_entity.id
_entity.type
_entity.pdbx_description
1 polymer ?
#
loop_
_entity_poly.entity_id
_entity_poly.type
_entity_poly.pdbx_seq_one_letter_code
_entity_poly.pdbx_strand_id
1 'polypeptide(L)'
;MKSLPIALQLYSVRDELGADFEGTLKKVKEMGYDGVEFAGLCDKSFDEIKNICDNIGLSCVSVHISLDEVSANPDMIIDGYKSLGCKQITVPYLPEGVRPGEGGFDKTVAAMTAVGKKCKEKDMFFAYHNHDFEFVKVGDEYGLDVLYNTISSDLLICQLDTCWVNVGGVNPSEYIRKYAGRMYTVHLKDFVGQKTDNMYGLIGLKEDDGSGVKVEEFDFRPVGYGVQNFPEILKASVEAGAQWVVVEQDRPALGKTPLECAQMSVEYLKSLRVSDILKE
;
A
#
# COMPACT_ATOMS: atom_id res chain seq x y z
N MET A 1 -5.11 14.68 -19.31
CA MET A 1 -4.72 14.63 -17.89
C MET A 1 -3.42 13.86 -17.74
N LYS A 2 -2.55 14.20 -16.77
CA LYS A 2 -1.27 13.48 -16.56
C LYS A 2 -1.59 12.09 -16.01
N SER A 3 -1.04 11.02 -16.61
CA SER A 3 -1.15 9.68 -16.06
C SER A 3 -0.42 9.62 -14.71
N LEU A 4 -0.96 8.87 -13.75
CA LEU A 4 -0.29 8.66 -12.48
C LEU A 4 0.94 7.78 -12.69
N PRO A 5 2.11 8.12 -12.11
CA PRO A 5 3.27 7.25 -12.11
C PRO A 5 2.98 5.99 -11.28
N ILE A 6 3.65 4.88 -11.65
CA ILE A 6 3.40 3.55 -11.10
C ILE A 6 4.61 3.13 -10.25
N ALA A 7 4.38 2.81 -8.99
CA ALA A 7 5.37 2.22 -8.11
C ALA A 7 5.05 0.75 -7.82
N LEU A 8 6.06 0.00 -7.39
CA LEU A 8 5.92 -1.37 -6.89
C LEU A 8 6.16 -1.37 -5.37
N GLN A 9 5.22 -1.96 -4.60
CA GLN A 9 5.48 -2.32 -3.21
C GLN A 9 6.46 -3.50 -3.17
N LEU A 10 7.64 -3.27 -2.58
CA LEU A 10 8.76 -4.23 -2.62
C LEU A 10 8.51 -5.51 -1.82
N TYR A 11 7.52 -5.52 -0.92
CA TYR A 11 7.07 -6.75 -0.28
C TYR A 11 6.61 -7.82 -1.29
N SER A 12 6.11 -7.38 -2.44
CA SER A 12 5.69 -8.27 -3.53
C SER A 12 6.82 -9.11 -4.12
N VAL A 13 8.06 -8.63 -4.01
CA VAL A 13 9.29 -9.27 -4.55
C VAL A 13 10.35 -9.44 -3.46
N ARG A 14 9.92 -9.63 -2.20
CA ARG A 14 10.78 -9.63 -1.01
C ARG A 14 11.87 -10.70 -1.04
N ASP A 15 11.57 -11.88 -1.59
CA ASP A 15 12.53 -12.99 -1.63
C ASP A 15 13.65 -12.69 -2.64
N GLU A 16 13.29 -12.17 -3.83
CA GLU A 16 14.24 -11.73 -4.84
C GLU A 16 15.06 -10.52 -4.35
N LEU A 17 14.41 -9.59 -3.64
CA LEU A 17 15.07 -8.42 -3.06
C LEU A 17 16.09 -8.84 -1.98
N GLY A 18 15.75 -9.82 -1.14
CA GLY A 18 16.66 -10.38 -0.14
C GLY A 18 17.85 -11.13 -0.75
N ALA A 19 17.65 -11.78 -1.90
CA ALA A 19 18.70 -12.51 -2.61
C ALA A 19 19.65 -11.58 -3.39
N ASP A 20 19.11 -10.56 -4.08
CA ASP A 20 19.87 -9.59 -4.88
C ASP A 20 19.13 -8.25 -4.92
N PHE A 21 19.43 -7.39 -3.97
CA PHE A 21 18.75 -6.11 -3.79
C PHE A 21 18.87 -5.20 -5.03
N GLU A 22 20.08 -4.94 -5.48
CA GLU A 22 20.32 -4.02 -6.59
C GLU A 22 19.85 -4.60 -7.93
N GLY A 23 20.10 -5.89 -8.18
CA GLY A 23 19.62 -6.57 -9.38
C GLY A 23 18.11 -6.63 -9.47
N THR A 24 17.42 -6.80 -8.34
CA THR A 24 15.94 -6.77 -8.29
C THR A 24 15.41 -5.38 -8.60
N LEU A 25 15.97 -4.32 -8.03
CA LEU A 25 15.56 -2.95 -8.34
C LEU A 25 15.82 -2.59 -9.82
N LYS A 26 16.94 -3.05 -10.42
CA LYS A 26 17.20 -2.89 -11.85
C LYS A 26 16.10 -3.56 -12.70
N LYS A 27 15.72 -4.79 -12.38
CA LYS A 27 14.62 -5.49 -13.05
C LYS A 27 13.30 -4.73 -12.92
N VAL A 28 12.96 -4.24 -11.72
CA VAL A 28 11.77 -3.41 -11.49
C VAL A 28 11.77 -2.17 -12.39
N LYS A 29 12.92 -1.49 -12.52
CA LYS A 29 13.06 -0.36 -13.45
C LYS A 29 12.90 -0.77 -14.92
N GLU A 30 13.54 -1.87 -15.33
CA GLU A 30 13.47 -2.40 -16.69
C GLU A 30 12.05 -2.80 -17.10
N MET A 31 11.23 -3.33 -16.17
CA MET A 31 9.79 -3.55 -16.37
C MET A 31 9.04 -2.25 -16.64
N GLY A 32 9.61 -1.13 -16.20
CA GLY A 32 9.10 0.22 -16.44
C GLY A 32 8.25 0.76 -15.31
N TYR A 33 8.49 0.36 -14.08
CA TYR A 33 8.03 1.09 -12.91
C TYR A 33 8.77 2.43 -12.78
N ASP A 34 8.08 3.44 -12.28
CA ASP A 34 8.63 4.79 -12.07
C ASP A 34 9.25 4.92 -10.67
N GLY A 35 8.79 4.12 -9.73
CA GLY A 35 9.25 4.15 -8.35
C GLY A 35 8.95 2.86 -7.58
N VAL A 36 9.30 2.88 -6.30
CA VAL A 36 9.08 1.78 -5.36
C VAL A 36 8.57 2.29 -4.02
N GLU A 37 7.81 1.44 -3.34
CA GLU A 37 7.46 1.59 -1.94
C GLU A 37 8.22 0.53 -1.13
N PHE A 38 8.89 0.95 -0.07
CA PHE A 38 9.70 0.07 0.75
C PHE A 38 8.87 -0.68 1.80
N ALA A 39 9.34 -1.87 2.18
CA ALA A 39 8.89 -2.63 3.34
C ALA A 39 10.11 -3.00 4.19
N GLY A 40 10.75 -1.98 4.79
CA GLY A 40 12.04 -2.08 5.46
C GLY A 40 13.23 -1.80 4.53
N LEU A 41 14.44 -1.83 5.10
CA LEU A 41 15.68 -1.42 4.42
C LEU A 41 16.56 -2.59 3.96
N CYS A 42 16.18 -3.86 4.22
CA CYS A 42 16.94 -5.05 3.83
C CYS A 42 18.43 -4.97 4.25
N ASP A 43 18.69 -4.63 5.51
CA ASP A 43 20.03 -4.48 6.12
C ASP A 43 20.96 -3.46 5.44
N LYS A 44 20.39 -2.52 4.68
CA LYS A 44 21.13 -1.44 4.03
C LYS A 44 20.92 -0.10 4.74
N SER A 45 21.91 0.76 4.64
CA SER A 45 21.80 2.14 5.08
C SER A 45 20.96 2.99 4.09
N PHE A 46 20.41 4.10 4.57
CA PHE A 46 19.71 5.06 3.72
C PHE A 46 20.61 5.59 2.58
N ASP A 47 21.89 5.84 2.84
CA ASP A 47 22.84 6.33 1.83
C ASP A 47 23.08 5.29 0.73
N GLU A 48 23.24 4.00 1.08
CA GLU A 48 23.37 2.93 0.10
C GLU A 48 22.14 2.81 -0.79
N ILE A 49 20.93 2.80 -0.19
CA ILE A 49 19.68 2.73 -0.94
C ILE A 49 19.52 3.94 -1.86
N LYS A 50 19.81 5.15 -1.34
CA LYS A 50 19.74 6.37 -2.14
C LYS A 50 20.63 6.28 -3.37
N ASN A 51 21.89 5.91 -3.18
CA ASN A 51 22.84 5.78 -4.28
C ASN A 51 22.37 4.76 -5.33
N ILE A 52 21.85 3.61 -4.89
CA ILE A 52 21.33 2.58 -5.80
C ILE A 52 20.12 3.11 -6.58
N CYS A 53 19.13 3.69 -5.90
CA CYS A 53 17.91 4.18 -6.53
C CYS A 53 18.20 5.35 -7.50
N ASP A 54 19.07 6.29 -7.12
CA ASP A 54 19.48 7.42 -7.96
C ASP A 54 20.17 6.91 -9.24
N ASN A 55 21.09 5.94 -9.11
CA ASN A 55 21.82 5.37 -10.26
C ASN A 55 20.89 4.60 -11.22
N ILE A 56 19.87 3.95 -10.69
CA ILE A 56 18.88 3.18 -11.47
C ILE A 56 17.81 4.11 -12.06
N GLY A 57 17.56 5.26 -11.42
CA GLY A 57 16.49 6.19 -11.77
C GLY A 57 15.11 5.71 -11.29
N LEU A 58 15.03 5.07 -10.10
CA LEU A 58 13.81 4.73 -9.40
C LEU A 58 13.52 5.74 -8.30
N SER A 59 12.28 6.25 -8.24
CA SER A 59 11.84 7.12 -7.16
C SER A 59 11.53 6.28 -5.91
N CYS A 60 12.01 6.71 -4.73
CA CYS A 60 11.57 6.18 -3.45
C CYS A 60 10.28 6.93 -3.04
N VAL A 61 9.12 6.30 -3.19
CA VAL A 61 7.81 6.98 -3.07
C VAL A 61 7.35 7.06 -1.62
N SER A 62 7.36 5.92 -0.95
CA SER A 62 6.77 5.70 0.37
C SER A 62 7.40 4.48 1.05
N VAL A 63 7.02 4.24 2.30
CA VAL A 63 7.44 3.07 3.07
C VAL A 63 6.31 2.55 3.93
N HIS A 64 6.21 1.21 4.02
CA HIS A 64 5.46 0.51 5.06
C HIS A 64 6.36 0.24 6.27
N ILE A 65 5.93 0.73 7.44
CA ILE A 65 6.64 0.56 8.71
C ILE A 65 5.63 0.43 9.85
N SER A 66 5.88 -0.45 10.82
CA SER A 66 4.96 -0.63 11.94
C SER A 66 4.86 0.64 12.80
N LEU A 67 3.69 0.84 13.43
CA LEU A 67 3.48 1.97 14.33
C LEU A 67 4.47 1.96 15.50
N ASP A 68 4.77 0.78 16.03
CA ASP A 68 5.72 0.63 17.14
C ASP A 68 7.14 1.06 16.73
N GLU A 69 7.59 0.65 15.55
CA GLU A 69 8.91 0.96 15.05
C GLU A 69 9.06 2.46 14.78
N VAL A 70 8.11 3.08 14.06
CA VAL A 70 8.18 4.54 13.78
C VAL A 70 7.99 5.36 15.04
N SER A 71 7.23 4.88 16.03
CA SER A 71 7.04 5.57 17.30
C SER A 71 8.28 5.51 18.23
N ALA A 72 9.06 4.43 18.13
CA ALA A 72 10.26 4.25 18.94
C ALA A 72 11.37 5.27 18.59
N ASN A 73 11.57 5.56 17.30
CA ASN A 73 12.61 6.48 16.82
C ASN A 73 12.12 7.36 15.65
N PRO A 74 11.09 8.20 15.88
CA PRO A 74 10.39 8.89 14.79
C PRO A 74 11.31 9.83 14.00
N ASP A 75 12.17 10.59 14.67
CA ASP A 75 13.05 11.55 14.00
C ASP A 75 14.06 10.86 13.08
N MET A 76 14.70 9.80 13.55
CA MET A 76 15.66 9.01 12.75
C MET A 76 14.99 8.39 11.52
N ILE A 77 13.82 7.79 11.70
CA ILE A 77 13.10 7.10 10.63
C ILE A 77 12.59 8.10 9.59
N ILE A 78 11.93 9.17 10.03
CA ILE A 78 11.37 10.16 9.13
C ILE A 78 12.49 10.87 8.35
N ASP A 79 13.58 11.27 9.01
CA ASP A 79 14.73 11.91 8.34
C ASP A 79 15.43 10.95 7.37
N GLY A 80 15.57 9.68 7.77
CA GLY A 80 16.17 8.65 6.93
C GLY A 80 15.37 8.45 5.63
N TYR A 81 14.07 8.17 5.72
CA TYR A 81 13.26 8.00 4.51
C TYR A 81 13.10 9.29 3.70
N LYS A 82 13.04 10.45 4.36
CA LYS A 82 13.07 11.75 3.67
C LYS A 82 14.35 11.93 2.86
N SER A 83 15.50 11.49 3.37
CA SER A 83 16.78 11.57 2.65
C SER A 83 16.80 10.74 1.36
N LEU A 84 16.01 9.66 1.29
CA LEU A 84 15.78 8.88 0.07
C LEU A 84 14.89 9.59 -0.95
N GLY A 85 14.22 10.68 -0.57
CA GLY A 85 13.22 11.35 -1.38
C GLY A 85 11.79 10.85 -1.15
N CYS A 86 11.56 9.91 -0.21
CA CYS A 86 10.22 9.50 0.18
C CYS A 86 9.39 10.69 0.65
N LYS A 87 8.10 10.67 0.35
CA LYS A 87 7.14 11.67 0.78
C LYS A 87 6.12 11.15 1.77
N GLN A 88 6.05 9.84 1.99
CA GLN A 88 5.02 9.22 2.81
C GLN A 88 5.60 8.11 3.69
N ILE A 89 5.27 8.16 4.97
CA ILE A 89 5.43 7.07 5.95
C ILE A 89 4.05 6.44 6.14
N THR A 90 3.93 5.12 6.00
CA THR A 90 2.65 4.42 6.10
C THR A 90 2.71 3.33 7.15
N VAL A 91 1.72 3.31 8.04
CA VAL A 91 1.45 2.16 8.90
C VAL A 91 0.61 1.15 8.12
N PRO A 92 1.13 -0.09 7.87
CA PRO A 92 0.47 -1.03 6.98
C PRO A 92 -0.74 -1.73 7.59
N TYR A 93 -0.83 -1.83 8.90
CA TYR A 93 -1.97 -2.40 9.64
C TYR A 93 -1.87 -2.12 11.14
N LEU A 94 -2.98 -2.32 11.84
CA LEU A 94 -3.04 -2.34 13.30
C LEU A 94 -3.32 -3.76 13.80
N PRO A 95 -2.56 -4.28 14.79
CA PRO A 95 -2.84 -5.58 15.38
C PRO A 95 -4.17 -5.59 16.16
N GLU A 96 -4.68 -6.78 16.44
CA GLU A 96 -5.86 -6.96 17.29
C GLU A 96 -5.62 -6.37 18.69
N GLY A 97 -6.67 -5.86 19.32
CA GLY A 97 -6.63 -5.22 20.64
C GLY A 97 -6.39 -3.70 20.58
N VAL A 98 -5.94 -3.14 19.43
CA VAL A 98 -5.63 -1.71 19.28
C VAL A 98 -6.34 -1.05 18.09
N ARG A 99 -7.23 -1.77 17.43
CA ARG A 99 -8.04 -1.28 16.30
C ARG A 99 -9.20 -0.40 16.76
N PRO A 100 -9.84 0.37 15.86
CA PRO A 100 -11.06 1.11 16.17
C PRO A 100 -12.13 0.23 16.84
N GLY A 101 -12.68 0.71 17.95
CA GLY A 101 -13.65 -0.03 18.76
C GLY A 101 -13.04 -0.99 19.80
N GLU A 102 -11.73 -1.17 19.83
CA GLU A 102 -11.03 -2.03 20.79
C GLU A 102 -10.36 -1.20 21.91
N GLY A 103 -10.03 -1.89 23.03
CA GLY A 103 -9.58 -1.21 24.26
C GLY A 103 -8.26 -0.42 24.16
N GLY A 104 -7.42 -0.73 23.18
CA GLY A 104 -6.14 -0.05 22.93
C GLY A 104 -6.22 1.12 21.95
N PHE A 105 -7.37 1.37 21.34
CA PHE A 105 -7.51 2.34 20.26
C PHE A 105 -7.10 3.77 20.65
N ASP A 106 -7.43 4.25 21.84
CA ASP A 106 -7.03 5.60 22.28
C ASP A 106 -5.51 5.78 22.31
N LYS A 107 -4.77 4.75 22.69
CA LYS A 107 -3.30 4.78 22.69
C LYS A 107 -2.77 4.80 21.25
N THR A 108 -3.38 4.04 20.36
CA THR A 108 -3.07 4.06 18.93
C THR A 108 -3.28 5.45 18.33
N VAL A 109 -4.41 6.10 18.60
CA VAL A 109 -4.72 7.46 18.15
C VAL A 109 -3.67 8.45 18.66
N ALA A 110 -3.28 8.35 19.94
CA ALA A 110 -2.27 9.22 20.51
C ALA A 110 -0.90 9.04 19.82
N ALA A 111 -0.47 7.78 19.61
CA ALA A 111 0.79 7.46 18.92
C ALA A 111 0.80 7.93 17.47
N MET A 112 -0.26 7.61 16.70
CA MET A 112 -0.39 8.04 15.30
C MET A 112 -0.44 9.56 15.17
N THR A 113 -1.12 10.25 16.10
CA THR A 113 -1.15 11.73 16.13
C THR A 113 0.24 12.31 16.37
N ALA A 114 1.03 11.72 17.27
CA ALA A 114 2.40 12.16 17.55
C ALA A 114 3.32 11.97 16.33
N VAL A 115 3.26 10.80 15.67
CA VAL A 115 4.02 10.54 14.44
C VAL A 115 3.58 11.48 13.32
N GLY A 116 2.28 11.65 13.12
CA GLY A 116 1.73 12.56 12.11
C GLY A 116 2.20 14.00 12.26
N LYS A 117 2.27 14.52 13.50
CA LYS A 117 2.84 15.86 13.78
C LYS A 117 4.29 15.95 13.33
N LYS A 118 5.12 14.95 13.66
CA LYS A 118 6.53 14.93 13.26
C LYS A 118 6.71 14.80 11.74
N CYS A 119 5.91 14.01 11.07
CA CYS A 119 5.91 13.95 9.60
C CYS A 119 5.56 15.32 9.01
N LYS A 120 4.51 15.98 9.52
CA LYS A 120 4.09 17.30 9.06
C LYS A 120 5.18 18.37 9.27
N GLU A 121 5.85 18.40 10.43
CA GLU A 121 6.98 19.30 10.72
C GLU A 121 8.12 19.13 9.71
N LYS A 122 8.26 17.95 9.12
CA LYS A 122 9.30 17.62 8.16
C LYS A 122 8.81 17.62 6.69
N ASP A 123 7.64 18.17 6.40
CA ASP A 123 7.02 18.20 5.06
C ASP A 123 6.90 16.79 4.45
N MET A 124 6.46 15.84 5.26
CA MET A 124 6.12 14.47 4.88
C MET A 124 4.69 14.14 5.25
N PHE A 125 4.10 13.21 4.52
CA PHE A 125 2.80 12.63 4.83
C PHE A 125 2.95 11.46 5.78
N PHE A 126 1.98 11.31 6.67
CA PHE A 126 1.78 10.11 7.46
C PHE A 126 0.47 9.45 7.04
N ALA A 127 0.49 8.18 6.71
CA ALA A 127 -0.65 7.46 6.14
C ALA A 127 -0.96 6.18 6.91
N TYR A 128 -2.19 5.71 6.74
CA TYR A 128 -2.64 4.38 7.15
C TYR A 128 -3.08 3.59 5.92
N HIS A 129 -2.61 2.33 5.81
CA HIS A 129 -3.00 1.37 4.79
C HIS A 129 -4.00 0.38 5.40
N ASN A 130 -5.11 0.16 4.71
CA ASN A 130 -6.19 -0.69 5.20
C ASN A 130 -6.08 -2.13 4.71
N HIS A 131 -6.68 -3.02 5.51
CA HIS A 131 -7.12 -4.35 5.14
C HIS A 131 -8.65 -4.40 5.14
N ASP A 132 -9.23 -5.60 5.04
CA ASP A 132 -10.68 -5.77 5.09
C ASP A 132 -11.24 -5.72 6.53
N PHE A 133 -10.41 -5.98 7.54
CA PHE A 133 -10.87 -5.98 8.93
C PHE A 133 -11.21 -4.58 9.46
N GLU A 134 -10.73 -3.50 8.86
CA GLU A 134 -11.17 -2.14 9.18
C GLU A 134 -12.58 -1.82 8.63
N PHE A 135 -13.14 -2.69 7.79
CA PHE A 135 -14.53 -2.57 7.34
C PHE A 135 -15.54 -3.26 8.26
N VAL A 136 -15.10 -3.74 9.43
CA VAL A 136 -16.01 -4.11 10.53
C VAL A 136 -16.63 -2.83 11.10
N LYS A 137 -17.93 -2.91 11.43
CA LYS A 137 -18.67 -1.78 11.98
C LYS A 137 -18.31 -1.53 13.44
N VAL A 138 -18.08 -0.25 13.77
CA VAL A 138 -17.96 0.28 15.13
C VAL A 138 -19.09 1.31 15.29
N GLY A 139 -20.17 0.90 15.95
CA GLY A 139 -21.44 1.62 15.86
C GLY A 139 -21.99 1.57 14.43
N ASP A 140 -22.28 2.74 13.85
CA ASP A 140 -22.84 2.85 12.50
C ASP A 140 -21.76 3.07 11.42
N GLU A 141 -20.51 3.32 11.80
CA GLU A 141 -19.40 3.60 10.88
C GLU A 141 -18.49 2.39 10.68
N TYR A 142 -17.74 2.33 9.58
CA TYR A 142 -16.64 1.39 9.45
C TYR A 142 -15.48 1.80 10.37
N GLY A 143 -14.75 0.83 10.91
CA GLY A 143 -13.57 1.09 11.74
C GLY A 143 -12.56 2.02 11.03
N LEU A 144 -12.38 1.85 9.72
CA LEU A 144 -11.52 2.74 8.93
C LEU A 144 -12.03 4.20 8.92
N ASP A 145 -13.35 4.39 8.82
CA ASP A 145 -13.95 5.72 8.91
C ASP A 145 -13.75 6.33 10.31
N VAL A 146 -13.92 5.52 11.35
CA VAL A 146 -13.68 5.94 12.74
C VAL A 146 -12.23 6.42 12.92
N LEU A 147 -11.24 5.68 12.41
CA LEU A 147 -9.84 6.07 12.47
C LEU A 147 -9.61 7.41 11.76
N TYR A 148 -10.10 7.56 10.52
CA TYR A 148 -9.90 8.78 9.75
C TYR A 148 -10.71 9.97 10.27
N ASN A 149 -11.84 9.75 10.94
CA ASN A 149 -12.61 10.82 11.57
C ASN A 149 -12.00 11.27 12.92
N THR A 150 -11.28 10.37 13.61
CA THR A 150 -10.66 10.66 14.91
C THR A 150 -9.36 11.45 14.77
N ILE A 151 -8.56 11.17 13.74
CA ILE A 151 -7.28 11.87 13.50
C ILE A 151 -7.45 12.87 12.35
N SER A 152 -7.06 14.11 12.59
CA SER A 152 -7.17 15.20 11.61
C SER A 152 -6.48 14.84 10.27
N SER A 153 -7.10 15.25 9.16
CA SER A 153 -6.62 14.97 7.79
C SER A 153 -5.26 15.60 7.45
N ASP A 154 -4.83 16.58 8.21
CA ASP A 154 -3.50 17.18 8.08
C ASP A 154 -2.40 16.42 8.82
N LEU A 155 -2.78 15.41 9.64
CA LEU A 155 -1.87 14.55 10.38
C LEU A 155 -1.90 13.10 9.92
N LEU A 156 -3.03 12.62 9.39
CA LEU A 156 -3.17 11.26 8.88
C LEU A 156 -3.90 11.28 7.54
N ILE A 157 -3.27 10.82 6.49
CA ILE A 157 -3.88 10.63 5.18
C ILE A 157 -4.18 9.15 4.91
N CYS A 158 -4.93 8.89 3.84
CA CYS A 158 -5.30 7.55 3.43
C CYS A 158 -4.27 6.98 2.45
N GLN A 159 -3.91 5.70 2.62
CA GLN A 159 -3.37 4.86 1.57
C GLN A 159 -4.33 3.69 1.38
N LEU A 160 -5.32 3.85 0.49
CA LEU A 160 -6.35 2.84 0.31
C LEU A 160 -5.84 1.67 -0.53
N ASP A 161 -5.95 0.45 0.02
CA ASP A 161 -5.77 -0.80 -0.75
C ASP A 161 -7.11 -1.22 -1.34
N THR A 162 -7.19 -1.23 -2.65
CA THR A 162 -8.41 -1.46 -3.41
C THR A 162 -8.94 -2.89 -3.34
N CYS A 163 -8.05 -3.89 -3.14
CA CYS A 163 -8.45 -5.27 -2.90
C CYS A 163 -9.19 -5.37 -1.56
N TRP A 164 -8.59 -4.88 -0.50
CA TRP A 164 -9.15 -5.00 0.84
C TRP A 164 -10.42 -4.16 1.03
N VAL A 165 -10.55 -3.02 0.35
CA VAL A 165 -11.82 -2.29 0.29
C VAL A 165 -12.91 -3.15 -0.32
N ASN A 166 -12.63 -3.82 -1.46
CA ASN A 166 -13.58 -4.69 -2.14
C ASN A 166 -13.94 -5.92 -1.28
N VAL A 167 -12.95 -6.60 -0.72
CA VAL A 167 -13.11 -7.73 0.19
C VAL A 167 -13.92 -7.34 1.45
N GLY A 168 -13.77 -6.10 1.89
CA GLY A 168 -14.58 -5.50 2.96
C GLY A 168 -16.04 -5.20 2.55
N GLY A 169 -16.41 -5.49 1.30
CA GLY A 169 -17.78 -5.33 0.78
C GLY A 169 -18.13 -3.91 0.33
N VAL A 170 -17.11 -3.07 0.07
CA VAL A 170 -17.28 -1.67 -0.35
C VAL A 170 -16.71 -1.47 -1.75
N ASN A 171 -17.32 -0.59 -2.55
CA ASN A 171 -16.81 -0.24 -3.87
C ASN A 171 -15.53 0.62 -3.75
N PRO A 172 -14.37 0.16 -4.26
CA PRO A 172 -13.10 0.88 -4.11
C PRO A 172 -13.12 2.28 -4.73
N SER A 173 -13.70 2.46 -5.91
CA SER A 173 -13.72 3.75 -6.58
C SER A 173 -14.59 4.79 -5.84
N GLU A 174 -15.69 4.36 -5.27
CA GLU A 174 -16.55 5.23 -4.44
C GLU A 174 -15.84 5.61 -3.14
N TYR A 175 -15.16 4.64 -2.54
CA TYR A 175 -14.44 4.86 -1.28
C TYR A 175 -13.21 5.77 -1.47
N ILE A 176 -12.50 5.67 -2.59
CA ILE A 176 -11.45 6.60 -3.00
C ILE A 176 -12.01 8.02 -3.12
N ARG A 177 -13.15 8.22 -3.80
CA ARG A 177 -13.78 9.53 -3.95
C ARG A 177 -14.27 10.11 -2.62
N LYS A 178 -14.74 9.27 -1.68
CA LYS A 178 -15.11 9.68 -0.32
C LYS A 178 -13.98 10.41 0.40
N TYR A 179 -12.74 9.99 0.17
CA TYR A 179 -11.55 10.57 0.78
C TYR A 179 -10.73 11.44 -0.19
N ALA A 180 -11.39 12.05 -1.20
CA ALA A 180 -10.73 12.95 -2.13
C ALA A 180 -9.98 14.08 -1.39
N GLY A 181 -8.76 14.39 -1.84
CA GLY A 181 -7.88 15.37 -1.22
C GLY A 181 -7.12 14.87 0.02
N ARG A 182 -7.31 13.60 0.43
CA ARG A 182 -6.70 13.02 1.62
C ARG A 182 -5.84 11.79 1.30
N MET A 183 -5.21 11.74 0.13
CA MET A 183 -4.34 10.62 -0.26
C MET A 183 -3.18 11.08 -1.14
N TYR A 184 -2.04 10.43 -0.97
CA TYR A 184 -0.86 10.62 -1.81
C TYR A 184 -0.63 9.40 -2.71
N THR A 185 -0.80 8.20 -2.17
CA THR A 185 -0.69 6.92 -2.88
C THR A 185 -1.98 6.13 -2.78
N VAL A 186 -2.30 5.32 -3.81
CA VAL A 186 -3.39 4.33 -3.81
C VAL A 186 -2.78 2.97 -4.16
N HIS A 187 -3.07 1.93 -3.36
CA HIS A 187 -2.64 0.57 -3.62
C HIS A 187 -3.57 -0.14 -4.58
N LEU A 188 -2.98 -0.63 -5.66
CA LEU A 188 -3.63 -1.45 -6.66
C LEU A 188 -3.28 -2.91 -6.41
N LYS A 189 -4.22 -3.65 -5.88
CA LYS A 189 -4.11 -5.08 -5.61
C LYS A 189 -5.32 -5.79 -6.20
N ASP A 190 -5.12 -6.90 -6.91
CA ASP A 190 -6.17 -7.64 -7.58
C ASP A 190 -6.30 -9.06 -7.02
N PHE A 191 -7.47 -9.65 -7.18
CA PHE A 191 -7.78 -10.95 -6.62
C PHE A 191 -8.91 -11.62 -7.40
N VAL A 192 -9.14 -12.92 -7.12
CA VAL A 192 -10.34 -13.68 -7.50
C VAL A 192 -10.88 -14.40 -6.28
N GLY A 193 -12.15 -14.78 -6.35
CA GLY A 193 -12.81 -15.50 -5.26
C GLY A 193 -13.50 -14.57 -4.26
N GLN A 194 -13.70 -15.07 -3.04
CA GLN A 194 -14.45 -14.38 -1.99
C GLN A 194 -13.70 -14.42 -0.66
N LYS A 195 -14.05 -13.51 0.25
CA LYS A 195 -13.50 -13.48 1.61
C LYS A 195 -13.67 -14.84 2.31
N THR A 196 -12.60 -15.30 2.95
CA THR A 196 -12.58 -16.50 3.78
C THR A 196 -12.08 -16.19 5.19
N ASP A 197 -12.36 -17.07 6.15
CA ASP A 197 -11.98 -16.85 7.55
C ASP A 197 -10.45 -16.90 7.78
N ASN A 198 -9.70 -17.57 6.90
CA ASN A 198 -8.27 -17.85 7.07
C ASN A 198 -7.36 -17.02 6.13
N MET A 199 -7.90 -16.03 5.42
CA MET A 199 -7.13 -15.29 4.41
C MET A 199 -5.95 -14.48 4.97
N TYR A 200 -5.91 -14.20 6.27
CA TYR A 200 -4.80 -13.46 6.89
C TYR A 200 -3.49 -14.25 6.98
N GLY A 201 -3.53 -15.59 6.91
CA GLY A 201 -2.35 -16.42 6.68
C GLY A 201 -1.69 -16.17 5.33
N LEU A 202 -2.45 -15.71 4.31
CA LEU A 202 -1.91 -15.38 2.98
C LEU A 202 -0.97 -14.17 3.00
N ILE A 203 -1.11 -13.28 3.98
CA ILE A 203 -0.37 -12.03 4.11
C ILE A 203 0.57 -12.02 5.34
N GLY A 204 0.75 -13.17 6.00
CA GLY A 204 1.66 -13.30 7.13
C GLY A 204 1.18 -12.68 8.45
N LEU A 205 -0.08 -12.26 8.57
CA LEU A 205 -0.65 -11.69 9.80
C LEU A 205 -1.14 -12.76 10.80
N LYS A 206 -1.24 -14.01 10.39
CA LYS A 206 -1.47 -15.18 11.25
C LYS A 206 -0.52 -16.29 10.86
N GLU A 207 -0.12 -17.14 11.83
CA GLU A 207 0.61 -18.36 11.50
C GLU A 207 -0.25 -19.21 10.58
N ASP A 208 0.36 -19.73 9.51
CA ASP A 208 -0.28 -20.69 8.63
C ASP A 208 -0.45 -22.00 9.43
N ASP A 209 -1.64 -22.24 9.93
CA ASP A 209 -1.99 -23.43 10.72
C ASP A 209 -2.15 -24.68 9.84
N GLY A 210 -1.75 -24.60 8.55
CA GLY A 210 -1.89 -25.67 7.59
C GLY A 210 -3.32 -25.88 7.08
N SER A 211 -4.29 -25.08 7.54
CA SER A 211 -5.67 -25.11 7.04
C SER A 211 -5.85 -24.37 5.71
N GLY A 212 -4.74 -23.99 5.10
CA GLY A 212 -4.52 -23.15 3.93
C GLY A 212 -5.78 -22.75 3.15
N VAL A 213 -5.96 -21.46 2.90
CA VAL A 213 -7.00 -20.99 1.99
C VAL A 213 -6.83 -21.72 0.66
N LYS A 214 -7.84 -22.47 0.25
CA LYS A 214 -7.82 -23.12 -1.06
C LYS A 214 -7.79 -22.00 -2.10
N VAL A 215 -6.85 -22.10 -3.04
CA VAL A 215 -6.72 -21.17 -4.18
C VAL A 215 -8.04 -20.99 -4.94
N GLU A 216 -8.93 -21.98 -4.86
CA GLU A 216 -10.28 -21.94 -5.41
C GLU A 216 -11.24 -21.00 -4.67
N GLU A 217 -10.94 -20.63 -3.41
CA GLU A 217 -11.80 -19.78 -2.58
C GLU A 217 -11.37 -18.31 -2.63
N PHE A 218 -10.07 -18.03 -2.53
CA PHE A 218 -9.49 -16.70 -2.65
C PHE A 218 -8.04 -16.81 -3.16
N ASP A 219 -7.67 -16.00 -4.13
CA ASP A 219 -6.28 -15.95 -4.60
C ASP A 219 -5.95 -14.57 -5.18
N PHE A 220 -4.75 -14.08 -4.89
CA PHE A 220 -4.25 -12.84 -5.48
C PHE A 220 -4.01 -13.01 -6.98
N ARG A 221 -4.07 -11.90 -7.71
CA ARG A 221 -3.80 -11.84 -9.15
C ARG A 221 -2.90 -10.66 -9.46
N PRO A 222 -2.10 -10.75 -10.52
CA PRO A 222 -1.53 -9.56 -11.11
C PRO A 222 -2.63 -8.55 -11.43
N VAL A 223 -2.35 -7.27 -11.28
CA VAL A 223 -3.30 -6.20 -11.57
C VAL A 223 -3.84 -6.33 -12.99
N GLY A 224 -5.18 -6.37 -13.11
CA GLY A 224 -5.89 -6.56 -14.38
C GLY A 224 -6.22 -8.02 -14.74
N TYR A 225 -5.84 -8.97 -13.90
CA TYR A 225 -6.10 -10.40 -14.13
C TYR A 225 -7.07 -11.01 -13.10
N GLY A 226 -7.71 -10.17 -12.28
CA GLY A 226 -8.71 -10.53 -11.29
C GLY A 226 -10.07 -9.87 -11.55
N VAL A 227 -10.74 -9.45 -10.48
CA VAL A 227 -12.12 -8.94 -10.53
C VAL A 227 -12.24 -7.42 -10.42
N GLN A 228 -11.13 -6.71 -10.18
CA GLN A 228 -11.14 -5.27 -9.95
C GLN A 228 -11.37 -4.46 -11.23
N ASN A 229 -12.16 -3.40 -11.13
CA ASN A 229 -12.38 -2.45 -12.24
C ASN A 229 -11.31 -1.35 -12.20
N PHE A 230 -10.08 -1.65 -12.66
CA PHE A 230 -8.97 -0.70 -12.63
C PHE A 230 -9.18 0.57 -13.47
N PRO A 231 -9.85 0.57 -14.63
CA PRO A 231 -10.21 1.82 -15.29
C PRO A 231 -10.93 2.80 -14.37
N GLU A 232 -11.94 2.35 -13.64
CA GLU A 232 -12.72 3.20 -12.74
C GLU A 232 -11.93 3.55 -11.46
N ILE A 233 -11.14 2.62 -10.94
CA ILE A 233 -10.24 2.86 -9.79
C ILE A 233 -9.20 3.93 -10.12
N LEU A 234 -8.55 3.86 -11.28
CA LEU A 234 -7.56 4.84 -11.71
C LEU A 234 -8.20 6.23 -11.92
N LYS A 235 -9.39 6.26 -12.53
CA LYS A 235 -10.15 7.50 -12.69
C LYS A 235 -10.46 8.14 -11.33
N ALA A 236 -10.99 7.35 -10.38
CA ALA A 236 -11.25 7.81 -9.02
C ALA A 236 -9.98 8.29 -8.31
N SER A 237 -8.85 7.61 -8.50
CA SER A 237 -7.56 7.99 -7.91
C SER A 237 -7.08 9.35 -8.42
N VAL A 238 -7.22 9.62 -9.73
CA VAL A 238 -6.91 10.92 -10.32
C VAL A 238 -7.85 12.01 -9.79
N GLU A 239 -9.15 11.75 -9.77
CA GLU A 239 -10.18 12.66 -9.26
C GLU A 239 -9.96 13.00 -7.78
N ALA A 240 -9.51 12.00 -6.99
CA ALA A 240 -9.22 12.19 -5.57
C ALA A 240 -7.88 12.90 -5.29
N GLY A 241 -7.06 13.18 -6.31
CA GLY A 241 -5.82 13.91 -6.19
C GLY A 241 -4.60 13.06 -5.80
N ALA A 242 -4.68 11.73 -5.92
CA ALA A 242 -3.52 10.86 -5.74
C ALA A 242 -2.36 11.28 -6.68
N GLN A 243 -1.14 11.09 -6.20
CA GLN A 243 0.06 11.42 -6.98
C GLN A 243 0.72 10.15 -7.54
N TRP A 244 0.48 9.00 -6.92
CA TRP A 244 1.03 7.71 -7.29
C TRP A 244 -0.01 6.60 -7.17
N VAL A 245 0.16 5.57 -7.97
CA VAL A 245 -0.44 4.26 -7.73
C VAL A 245 0.67 3.26 -7.44
N VAL A 246 0.42 2.36 -6.49
CA VAL A 246 1.39 1.36 -6.01
C VAL A 246 0.82 -0.02 -6.27
N VAL A 247 1.49 -0.81 -7.08
CA VAL A 247 1.13 -2.22 -7.33
C VAL A 247 1.61 -3.06 -6.15
N GLU A 248 0.74 -3.91 -5.62
CA GLU A 248 1.09 -4.88 -4.59
C GLU A 248 0.43 -6.23 -4.86
N GLN A 249 1.18 -7.30 -4.62
CA GLN A 249 0.68 -8.68 -4.63
C GLN A 249 1.47 -9.52 -3.61
N ASP A 250 0.82 -9.99 -2.55
CA ASP A 250 1.51 -10.66 -1.43
C ASP A 250 2.08 -12.03 -1.79
N ARG A 251 1.45 -12.74 -2.73
CA ARG A 251 1.89 -14.05 -3.24
C ARG A 251 1.75 -14.10 -4.75
N PRO A 252 2.70 -14.74 -5.46
CA PRO A 252 2.60 -14.93 -6.90
C PRO A 252 1.44 -15.87 -7.24
N ALA A 253 0.91 -15.78 -8.46
CA ALA A 253 -0.23 -16.54 -8.93
C ALA A 253 -0.02 -17.03 -10.36
N LEU A 254 -0.96 -17.85 -10.88
CA LEU A 254 -0.98 -18.31 -12.26
C LEU A 254 0.28 -19.12 -12.66
N GLY A 255 0.96 -19.74 -11.69
CA GLY A 255 2.22 -20.45 -11.92
C GLY A 255 3.40 -19.53 -12.32
N LYS A 256 3.31 -18.25 -12.00
CA LYS A 256 4.30 -17.23 -12.27
C LYS A 256 5.16 -16.95 -11.04
N THR A 257 6.34 -16.39 -11.28
CA THR A 257 7.20 -15.82 -10.22
C THR A 257 6.68 -14.46 -9.79
N PRO A 258 7.09 -13.94 -8.59
CA PRO A 258 6.76 -12.58 -8.16
C PRO A 258 7.13 -11.50 -9.19
N LEU A 259 8.31 -11.58 -9.79
CA LEU A 259 8.76 -10.65 -10.82
C LEU A 259 7.91 -10.74 -12.11
N GLU A 260 7.52 -11.93 -12.53
CA GLU A 260 6.60 -12.08 -13.67
C GLU A 260 5.21 -11.50 -13.37
N CYS A 261 4.69 -11.68 -12.14
CA CYS A 261 3.43 -11.06 -11.73
C CYS A 261 3.53 -9.52 -11.72
N ALA A 262 4.64 -8.98 -11.22
CA ALA A 262 4.91 -7.54 -11.25
C ALA A 262 5.00 -7.00 -12.69
N GLN A 263 5.66 -7.73 -13.60
CA GLN A 263 5.72 -7.40 -15.02
C GLN A 263 4.34 -7.34 -15.65
N MET A 264 3.52 -8.38 -15.45
CA MET A 264 2.15 -8.44 -15.98
C MET A 264 1.30 -7.26 -15.50
N SER A 265 1.43 -6.90 -14.23
CA SER A 265 0.69 -5.80 -13.62
C SER A 265 1.02 -4.45 -14.24
N VAL A 266 2.31 -4.13 -14.40
CA VAL A 266 2.72 -2.84 -14.99
C VAL A 266 2.42 -2.76 -16.47
N GLU A 267 2.52 -3.87 -17.21
CA GLU A 267 2.14 -3.95 -18.63
C GLU A 267 0.65 -3.67 -18.83
N TYR A 268 -0.20 -4.30 -18.01
CA TYR A 268 -1.64 -4.02 -18.02
C TYR A 268 -1.93 -2.54 -17.74
N LEU A 269 -1.38 -1.97 -16.67
CA LEU A 269 -1.61 -0.57 -16.32
C LEU A 269 -1.15 0.39 -17.41
N LYS A 270 -0.03 0.10 -18.08
CA LYS A 270 0.46 0.90 -19.22
C LYS A 270 -0.42 0.76 -20.45
N SER A 271 -1.09 -0.36 -20.64
CA SER A 271 -2.05 -0.55 -21.73
C SER A 271 -3.32 0.30 -21.56
N LEU A 272 -3.67 0.62 -20.29
CA LEU A 272 -4.77 1.53 -19.97
C LEU A 272 -4.32 2.97 -20.21
N ARG A 273 -4.52 3.52 -21.39
CA ARG A 273 -4.25 4.92 -21.67
C ARG A 273 -5.21 5.78 -20.84
N VAL A 274 -4.67 6.50 -19.85
CA VAL A 274 -5.48 7.39 -19.00
C VAL A 274 -6.27 8.43 -19.82
N SER A 275 -5.76 8.81 -21.01
CA SER A 275 -6.48 9.64 -21.96
C SER A 275 -7.75 8.99 -22.54
N ASP A 276 -7.83 7.68 -22.54
CA ASP A 276 -8.99 6.94 -23.07
C ASP A 276 -10.02 6.67 -21.96
N ILE A 277 -9.57 6.53 -20.70
CA ILE A 277 -10.44 6.37 -19.52
C ILE A 277 -11.24 7.65 -19.20
N LEU A 278 -10.71 8.82 -19.57
CA LEU A 278 -11.32 10.11 -19.27
C LEU A 278 -12.17 10.68 -20.43
N LYS A 279 -12.35 9.90 -21.51
CA LYS A 279 -13.16 10.29 -22.67
C LYS A 279 -14.55 9.65 -22.70
N GLU A 280 -14.83 8.69 -21.81
CA GLU A 280 -16.12 8.07 -21.58
C GLU A 280 -16.82 8.70 -20.35
#